data_dee17511062e73feb4d40464e135862d
#
_entry.id   dee17511062e73feb4d40464e135862d
#
_cell.length_a   1.000
_cell.length_b   1.000
_cell.length_c   1.000
_cell.angle_alpha   90.00
_cell.angle_beta   90.00
_cell.angle_gamma   90.00
#
_symmetry.space_group_name_H-M   'P 1'
#
loop_
_entity.id
_entity.type
_entity.pdbx_description
1 polymer ?
#
loop_
_entity_poly.entity_id
_entity_poly.type
_entity_poly.pdbx_seq_one_letter_code
_entity_poly.pdbx_strand_id
1 'polypeptide(L)'
;MKKYQKIMAFLLIALSCSGIPNAQALKESIIEADVCVYGGTSAGVIAAYTAKKMGKKVILIEPGKHLGGMTSGGLGYTDIGNKYVVTGLARDFYRRIGEHYQKFEQWIFEPKVAEGIFNDYVKVAGFNVLYENRIIKVNKSANQLQEIVVENAATPTAANRKTIRAKVFIDCTYEGDLMALAGVAYSVGREANSQYNETVNGVELMEGHQFPDGIDPYVVPGDSKS
;
A
#
# COMPACT_ATOMS: atom_id res chain seq x y z
N MET A 1 -32.53 -45.16 -47.51
CA MET A 1 -32.64 -43.72 -47.14
C MET A 1 -33.30 -43.48 -45.78
N LYS A 2 -34.38 -44.16 -45.37
CA LYS A 2 -35.05 -43.91 -44.06
C LYS A 2 -34.27 -44.32 -42.81
N LYS A 3 -33.24 -45.18 -42.91
CA LYS A 3 -32.43 -45.64 -41.76
C LYS A 3 -31.36 -44.60 -41.33
N TYR A 4 -30.87 -43.82 -42.26
CA TYR A 4 -29.87 -42.80 -42.00
C TYR A 4 -30.46 -41.48 -41.45
N GLN A 5 -31.73 -41.18 -41.75
CA GLN A 5 -32.44 -40.03 -41.21
C GLN A 5 -32.72 -40.15 -39.71
N LYS A 6 -32.92 -41.36 -39.17
CA LYS A 6 -33.11 -41.57 -37.73
C LYS A 6 -31.79 -41.46 -36.95
N ILE A 7 -30.66 -41.84 -37.54
CA ILE A 7 -29.35 -41.71 -36.89
C ILE A 7 -28.91 -40.24 -36.84
N MET A 8 -29.20 -39.49 -37.91
CA MET A 8 -28.86 -38.04 -37.94
C MET A 8 -29.72 -37.22 -36.95
N ALA A 9 -30.97 -37.60 -36.70
CA ALA A 9 -31.83 -36.96 -35.72
C ALA A 9 -31.36 -37.25 -34.27
N PHE A 10 -30.81 -38.44 -34.01
CA PHE A 10 -30.24 -38.78 -32.69
C PHE A 10 -28.90 -38.09 -32.42
N LEU A 11 -28.08 -37.85 -33.43
CA LEU A 11 -26.81 -37.09 -33.28
C LEU A 11 -27.05 -35.58 -33.04
N LEU A 12 -28.11 -35.03 -33.60
CA LEU A 12 -28.47 -33.60 -33.37
C LEU A 12 -29.03 -33.32 -31.99
N ILE A 13 -29.69 -34.31 -31.36
CA ILE A 13 -30.23 -34.17 -29.97
C ILE A 13 -29.11 -34.37 -28.94
N ALA A 14 -28.06 -35.14 -29.26
CA ALA A 14 -26.93 -35.36 -28.34
C ALA A 14 -25.99 -34.13 -28.26
N LEU A 15 -25.99 -33.24 -29.27
CA LEU A 15 -25.17 -32.00 -29.23
C LEU A 15 -25.82 -30.82 -28.50
N SER A 16 -27.09 -30.89 -28.16
CA SER A 16 -27.79 -29.80 -27.46
C SER A 16 -27.76 -29.89 -25.91
N CYS A 17 -27.08 -30.90 -25.35
CA CYS A 17 -26.88 -31.07 -23.92
C CYS A 17 -25.46 -30.83 -23.45
N SER A 18 -24.60 -30.09 -24.21
CA SER A 18 -23.43 -29.49 -23.65
C SER A 18 -23.87 -28.33 -22.74
N GLY A 19 -24.12 -28.69 -21.48
CA GLY A 19 -24.40 -27.71 -20.44
C GLY A 19 -23.38 -26.61 -20.50
N ILE A 20 -23.82 -25.39 -20.75
CA ILE A 20 -23.05 -24.19 -20.54
C ILE A 20 -22.53 -24.30 -19.10
N PRO A 21 -21.20 -24.35 -18.88
CA PRO A 21 -20.72 -24.35 -17.51
C PRO A 21 -21.32 -23.12 -16.86
N ASN A 22 -22.14 -23.35 -15.84
CA ASN A 22 -22.72 -22.29 -15.03
C ASN A 22 -21.48 -21.49 -14.50
N ALA A 23 -21.18 -20.37 -15.09
CA ALA A 23 -20.15 -19.47 -14.59
C ALA A 23 -20.67 -19.04 -13.22
N GLN A 24 -20.26 -19.80 -12.20
CA GLN A 24 -20.58 -19.50 -10.83
C GLN A 24 -20.03 -18.08 -10.58
N ALA A 25 -20.90 -17.11 -10.49
CA ALA A 25 -20.53 -15.73 -10.24
C ALA A 25 -19.64 -15.74 -9.00
N LEU A 26 -18.37 -15.38 -9.17
CA LEU A 26 -17.42 -15.30 -8.07
C LEU A 26 -18.03 -14.34 -7.05
N LYS A 27 -18.37 -14.88 -5.87
CA LYS A 27 -18.96 -14.08 -4.80
C LYS A 27 -17.91 -13.03 -4.38
N GLU A 28 -18.15 -11.80 -4.76
CA GLU A 28 -17.28 -10.69 -4.43
C GLU A 28 -17.14 -10.57 -2.90
N SER A 29 -15.94 -10.62 -2.39
CA SER A 29 -15.67 -10.46 -0.96
C SER A 29 -15.62 -8.97 -0.63
N ILE A 30 -16.68 -8.47 -0.01
CA ILE A 30 -16.78 -7.07 0.41
C ILE A 30 -16.41 -6.95 1.89
N ILE A 31 -15.50 -6.04 2.20
CA ILE A 31 -15.10 -5.68 3.57
C ILE A 31 -15.50 -4.22 3.80
N GLU A 32 -16.26 -3.98 4.86
CA GLU A 32 -16.69 -2.64 5.24
C GLU A 32 -15.90 -2.15 6.46
N ALA A 33 -15.50 -0.88 6.44
CA ALA A 33 -14.80 -0.21 7.53
C ALA A 33 -15.23 1.26 7.64
N ASP A 34 -14.88 1.92 8.75
CA ASP A 34 -14.95 3.38 8.84
C ASP A 34 -13.70 4.01 8.22
N VAL A 35 -12.54 3.39 8.48
CA VAL A 35 -11.23 3.83 7.98
C VAL A 35 -10.50 2.66 7.31
N CYS A 36 -10.11 2.87 6.08
CA CYS A 36 -9.20 1.98 5.34
C CYS A 36 -7.84 2.66 5.24
N VAL A 37 -6.81 2.01 5.77
CA VAL A 37 -5.42 2.44 5.63
C VAL A 37 -4.75 1.53 4.60
N TYR A 38 -4.12 2.11 3.59
CA TYR A 38 -3.37 1.40 2.58
C TYR A 38 -1.87 1.67 2.74
N GLY A 39 -1.09 0.60 2.92
CA GLY A 39 0.33 0.62 3.26
C GLY A 39 0.58 0.38 4.75
N GLY A 40 1.13 -0.79 5.08
CA GLY A 40 1.50 -1.19 6.45
C GLY A 40 2.85 -0.63 6.90
N THR A 41 3.23 0.56 6.43
CA THR A 41 4.42 1.29 6.90
C THR A 41 4.29 1.68 8.37
N SER A 42 5.32 2.24 8.96
CA SER A 42 5.25 2.78 10.32
C SER A 42 4.11 3.80 10.46
N ALA A 43 3.92 4.66 9.47
CA ALA A 43 2.82 5.63 9.42
C ALA A 43 1.46 4.93 9.36
N GLY A 44 1.33 3.90 8.49
CA GLY A 44 0.07 3.17 8.33
C GLY A 44 -0.36 2.40 9.56
N VAL A 45 0.58 1.73 10.24
CA VAL A 45 0.29 1.03 11.50
C VAL A 45 -0.19 2.02 12.57
N ILE A 46 0.47 3.16 12.72
CA ILE A 46 0.11 4.15 13.73
C ILE A 46 -1.20 4.87 13.37
N ALA A 47 -1.46 5.15 12.09
CA ALA A 47 -2.75 5.68 11.65
C ALA A 47 -3.90 4.71 11.97
N ALA A 48 -3.74 3.44 11.63
CA ALA A 48 -4.72 2.39 11.93
C ALA A 48 -4.94 2.22 13.44
N TYR A 49 -3.84 2.16 14.21
CA TYR A 49 -3.87 2.10 15.66
C TYR A 49 -4.65 3.25 16.26
N THR A 50 -4.35 4.48 15.86
CA THR A 50 -5.00 5.69 16.37
C THR A 50 -6.48 5.71 16.03
N ALA A 51 -6.85 5.45 14.78
CA ALA A 51 -8.25 5.38 14.36
C ALA A 51 -9.03 4.31 15.15
N LYS A 52 -8.42 3.15 15.39
CA LYS A 52 -9.03 2.10 16.20
C LYS A 52 -9.21 2.51 17.66
N LYS A 53 -8.22 3.16 18.26
CA LYS A 53 -8.30 3.70 19.63
C LYS A 53 -9.40 4.78 19.77
N MET A 54 -9.73 5.46 18.67
CA MET A 54 -10.86 6.41 18.59
C MET A 54 -12.20 5.71 18.32
N GLY A 55 -12.29 4.39 18.46
CA GLY A 55 -13.52 3.61 18.34
C GLY A 55 -13.97 3.35 16.89
N LYS A 56 -13.10 3.55 15.89
CA LYS A 56 -13.46 3.30 14.49
C LYS A 56 -13.27 1.82 14.12
N LYS A 57 -14.07 1.34 13.17
CA LYS A 57 -13.83 0.08 12.49
C LYS A 57 -12.75 0.29 11.44
N VAL A 58 -11.61 -0.37 11.60
CA VAL A 58 -10.40 -0.14 10.80
C VAL A 58 -10.00 -1.41 10.06
N ILE A 59 -9.55 -1.24 8.81
CA ILE A 59 -8.81 -2.23 8.05
C ILE A 59 -7.49 -1.62 7.62
N LEU A 60 -6.39 -2.35 7.83
CA LEU A 60 -5.06 -2.02 7.29
C LEU A 60 -4.76 -3.01 6.16
N ILE A 61 -4.31 -2.49 5.02
CA ILE A 61 -3.94 -3.29 3.85
C ILE A 61 -2.46 -3.12 3.62
N GLU A 62 -1.75 -4.24 3.53
CA GLU A 62 -0.31 -4.28 3.29
C GLU A 62 -0.02 -5.13 2.04
N PRO A 63 0.63 -4.56 1.01
CA PRO A 63 1.02 -5.31 -0.18
C PRO A 63 2.04 -6.42 0.08
N GLY A 64 2.86 -6.26 1.10
CA GLY A 64 3.89 -7.22 1.53
C GLY A 64 3.42 -8.14 2.65
N LYS A 65 4.42 -8.72 3.33
CA LYS A 65 4.23 -9.67 4.45
C LYS A 65 4.57 -9.08 5.81
N HIS A 66 5.14 -7.87 5.84
CA HIS A 66 5.76 -7.27 7.01
C HIS A 66 5.18 -5.90 7.30
N LEU A 67 5.11 -5.52 8.57
CA LEU A 67 4.68 -4.20 9.01
C LEU A 67 5.88 -3.34 9.42
N GLY A 68 5.72 -2.03 9.26
CA GLY A 68 6.70 -1.03 9.66
C GLY A 68 7.52 -0.44 8.51
N GLY A 69 7.37 -0.97 7.28
CA GLY A 69 8.04 -0.45 6.09
C GLY A 69 9.56 -0.39 6.26
N MET A 70 10.20 0.73 5.92
CA MET A 70 11.66 0.89 6.03
C MET A 70 12.17 0.74 7.46
N THR A 71 11.38 1.11 8.47
CA THR A 71 11.76 1.00 9.89
C THR A 71 12.03 -0.45 10.31
N SER A 72 11.27 -1.39 9.80
CA SER A 72 11.43 -2.83 10.04
C SER A 72 12.11 -3.57 8.87
N GLY A 73 12.31 -2.90 7.75
CA GLY A 73 12.89 -3.47 6.52
C GLY A 73 14.41 -3.38 6.40
N GLY A 74 15.11 -2.88 7.44
CA GLY A 74 16.56 -2.83 7.46
C GLY A 74 17.17 -1.49 7.87
N LEU A 75 16.42 -0.39 7.85
CA LEU A 75 16.91 0.93 8.27
C LEU A 75 16.75 1.10 9.78
N GLY A 76 17.43 0.25 10.54
CA GLY A 76 17.37 0.25 12.01
C GLY A 76 18.28 1.28 12.70
N TYR A 77 19.00 2.08 11.95
CA TYR A 77 19.77 3.21 12.46
C TYR A 77 18.98 4.49 12.22
N THR A 78 18.46 5.08 13.29
CA THR A 78 17.65 6.29 13.17
C THR A 78 18.54 7.50 12.98
N ASP A 79 18.36 8.21 11.87
CA ASP A 79 18.96 9.54 11.66
C ASP A 79 18.29 10.53 12.62
N ILE A 80 19.03 10.90 13.65
CA ILE A 80 18.49 11.70 14.73
C ILE A 80 19.33 12.94 14.97
N GLY A 81 18.74 14.09 14.76
CA GLY A 81 19.30 15.38 15.19
C GLY A 81 18.89 15.65 16.64
N ASN A 82 17.84 16.42 16.83
CA ASN A 82 17.30 16.71 18.16
C ASN A 82 16.20 15.70 18.54
N LYS A 83 16.54 14.65 19.27
CA LYS A 83 15.59 13.63 19.73
C LYS A 83 14.48 14.18 20.67
N TYR A 84 14.66 15.32 21.26
CA TYR A 84 13.69 15.90 22.19
C TYR A 84 12.46 16.46 21.50
N VAL A 85 12.51 16.71 20.20
CA VAL A 85 11.34 17.12 19.40
C VAL A 85 10.46 15.94 18.98
N VAL A 86 10.95 14.70 19.09
CA VAL A 86 10.15 13.50 18.84
C VAL A 86 9.20 13.28 20.00
N THR A 87 7.90 13.28 19.73
CA THR A 87 6.84 13.20 20.76
C THR A 87 5.77 12.17 20.40
N GLY A 88 4.77 12.00 21.27
CA GLY A 88 3.60 11.17 21.03
C GLY A 88 3.94 9.69 20.77
N LEU A 89 3.22 9.07 19.83
CA LEU A 89 3.37 7.66 19.50
C LEU A 89 4.73 7.34 18.85
N ALA A 90 5.36 8.29 18.16
CA ALA A 90 6.70 8.10 17.66
C ALA A 90 7.70 7.89 18.81
N ARG A 91 7.59 8.70 19.89
CA ARG A 91 8.44 8.51 21.06
C ARG A 91 8.10 7.23 21.83
N ASP A 92 6.83 6.88 21.92
CA ASP A 92 6.37 5.61 22.53
C ASP A 92 7.02 4.40 21.81
N PHE A 93 7.12 4.44 20.49
CA PHE A 93 7.81 3.41 19.71
C PHE A 93 9.28 3.26 20.17
N TYR A 94 10.05 4.35 20.27
CA TYR A 94 11.45 4.28 20.71
C TYR A 94 11.61 3.87 22.16
N ARG A 95 10.62 4.13 23.03
CA ARG A 95 10.58 3.63 24.40
C ARG A 95 10.33 2.14 24.45
N ARG A 96 9.42 1.60 23.66
CA ARG A 96 9.18 0.16 23.53
C ARG A 96 10.41 -0.55 22.95
N ILE A 97 11.10 0.04 22.00
CA ILE A 97 12.42 -0.42 21.55
C ILE A 97 13.39 -0.46 22.76
N GLY A 98 13.43 0.62 23.54
CA GLY A 98 14.28 0.71 24.74
C GLY A 98 13.98 -0.39 25.76
N GLU A 99 12.71 -0.66 26.02
CA GLU A 99 12.28 -1.75 26.92
C GLU A 99 12.87 -3.11 26.49
N HIS A 100 12.84 -3.41 25.20
CA HIS A 100 13.44 -4.64 24.66
C HIS A 100 14.93 -4.73 24.98
N TYR A 101 15.67 -3.63 24.90
CA TYR A 101 17.11 -3.57 25.18
C TYR A 101 17.44 -3.17 26.62
N GLN A 102 16.47 -3.15 27.55
CA GLN A 102 16.61 -2.75 28.95
C GLN A 102 17.16 -1.31 29.11
N LYS A 103 16.70 -0.41 28.24
CA LYS A 103 17.04 1.02 28.23
C LYS A 103 15.77 1.87 28.26
N PHE A 104 15.88 3.09 28.70
CA PHE A 104 14.75 4.03 28.71
C PHE A 104 14.22 4.34 27.29
N GLU A 105 15.11 4.53 26.36
CA GLU A 105 14.84 4.72 24.91
C GLU A 105 16.01 4.12 24.12
N GLN A 106 15.71 3.57 22.92
CA GLN A 106 16.74 3.09 22.02
C GLN A 106 16.41 3.48 20.59
N TRP A 107 17.40 4.04 19.88
CA TRP A 107 17.26 4.66 18.57
C TRP A 107 17.98 3.90 17.46
N ILE A 108 18.71 2.86 17.81
CA ILE A 108 19.35 1.90 16.91
C ILE A 108 18.85 0.53 17.32
N PHE A 109 18.31 -0.22 16.38
CA PHE A 109 17.59 -1.45 16.69
C PHE A 109 17.58 -2.43 15.52
N GLU A 110 17.31 -3.68 15.84
CA GLU A 110 17.15 -4.74 14.86
C GLU A 110 15.77 -4.67 14.19
N PRO A 111 15.68 -4.93 12.85
CA PRO A 111 14.41 -4.91 12.11
C PRO A 111 13.31 -5.75 12.74
N LYS A 112 13.64 -6.98 13.19
CA LYS A 112 12.68 -7.89 13.82
C LYS A 112 12.08 -7.34 15.11
N VAL A 113 12.84 -6.55 15.87
CA VAL A 113 12.36 -5.92 17.11
C VAL A 113 11.36 -4.82 16.78
N ALA A 114 11.67 -4.00 15.78
CA ALA A 114 10.76 -2.98 15.28
C ALA A 114 9.45 -3.58 14.75
N GLU A 115 9.52 -4.63 13.93
CA GLU A 115 8.33 -5.32 13.43
C GLU A 115 7.50 -5.93 14.56
N GLY A 116 8.15 -6.52 15.56
CA GLY A 116 7.47 -7.03 16.75
C GLY A 116 6.64 -5.96 17.45
N ILE A 117 7.17 -4.75 17.60
CA ILE A 117 6.45 -3.63 18.21
C ILE A 117 5.28 -3.15 17.33
N PHE A 118 5.43 -3.10 16.01
CA PHE A 118 4.31 -2.78 15.12
C PHE A 118 3.21 -3.84 15.20
N ASN A 119 3.55 -5.12 15.26
CA ASN A 119 2.60 -6.20 15.49
C ASN A 119 1.90 -6.08 16.85
N ASP A 120 2.59 -5.61 17.89
CA ASP A 120 1.99 -5.36 19.20
C ASP A 120 0.97 -4.21 19.16
N TYR A 121 1.22 -3.13 18.41
CA TYR A 121 0.22 -2.09 18.19
C TYR A 121 -1.05 -2.65 17.55
N VAL A 122 -0.91 -3.50 16.52
CA VAL A 122 -2.05 -4.17 15.87
C VAL A 122 -2.82 -5.03 16.86
N LYS A 123 -2.10 -5.88 17.61
CA LYS A 123 -2.66 -6.81 18.58
C LYS A 123 -3.39 -6.09 19.72
N VAL A 124 -2.77 -5.09 20.31
CA VAL A 124 -3.33 -4.34 21.44
C VAL A 124 -4.57 -3.54 21.04
N ALA A 125 -4.59 -2.99 19.84
CA ALA A 125 -5.76 -2.27 19.34
C ALA A 125 -6.85 -3.21 18.80
N GLY A 126 -6.49 -4.40 18.32
CA GLY A 126 -7.43 -5.39 17.81
C GLY A 126 -8.09 -4.98 16.50
N PHE A 127 -7.29 -4.62 15.49
CA PHE A 127 -7.78 -4.40 14.14
C PHE A 127 -7.18 -5.41 13.15
N ASN A 128 -7.86 -5.59 12.03
CA ASN A 128 -7.44 -6.56 11.02
C ASN A 128 -6.42 -5.97 10.06
N VAL A 129 -5.42 -6.79 9.71
CA VAL A 129 -4.45 -6.52 8.64
C VAL A 129 -4.69 -7.51 7.50
N LEU A 130 -4.77 -6.98 6.29
CA LEU A 130 -4.86 -7.76 5.07
C LEU A 130 -3.49 -7.73 4.38
N TYR A 131 -2.66 -8.72 4.67
CA TYR A 131 -1.34 -8.89 4.07
C TYR A 131 -1.40 -9.41 2.65
N GLU A 132 -0.33 -9.18 1.89
CA GLU A 132 -0.17 -9.62 0.50
C GLU A 132 -1.34 -9.19 -0.40
N ASN A 133 -1.87 -7.99 -0.16
CA ASN A 133 -2.95 -7.46 -0.97
C ASN A 133 -2.57 -6.08 -1.51
N ARG A 134 -2.50 -5.96 -2.84
CA ARG A 134 -2.22 -4.70 -3.53
C ARG A 134 -3.47 -4.12 -4.16
N ILE A 135 -3.54 -2.79 -4.20
CA ILE A 135 -4.62 -2.07 -4.85
C ILE A 135 -4.52 -2.22 -6.38
N ILE A 136 -5.66 -2.44 -7.04
CA ILE A 136 -5.75 -2.53 -8.49
C ILE A 136 -6.78 -1.58 -9.09
N LYS A 137 -7.71 -1.07 -8.26
CA LYS A 137 -8.76 -0.18 -8.75
C LYS A 137 -9.30 0.67 -7.62
N VAL A 138 -9.69 1.89 -7.97
CA VAL A 138 -10.40 2.85 -7.13
C VAL A 138 -11.73 3.20 -7.77
N ASN A 139 -12.81 3.20 -7.01
CA ASN A 139 -14.11 3.67 -7.43
C ASN A 139 -14.49 4.93 -6.64
N LYS A 140 -14.82 6.00 -7.38
CA LYS A 140 -15.21 7.31 -6.85
C LYS A 140 -16.62 7.69 -7.30
N SER A 141 -17.30 8.48 -6.48
CA SER A 141 -18.49 9.22 -6.87
C SER A 141 -18.18 10.70 -6.70
N ALA A 142 -18.13 11.43 -7.79
CA ALA A 142 -17.58 12.79 -7.85
C ALA A 142 -16.18 12.84 -7.22
N ASN A 143 -15.95 13.65 -6.19
CA ASN A 143 -14.67 13.78 -5.49
C ASN A 143 -14.54 12.86 -4.27
N GLN A 144 -15.52 11.99 -4.01
CA GLN A 144 -15.50 11.09 -2.87
C GLN A 144 -15.12 9.67 -3.28
N LEU A 145 -14.08 9.13 -2.66
CA LEU A 145 -13.67 7.75 -2.80
C LEU A 145 -14.69 6.86 -2.05
N GLN A 146 -15.24 5.86 -2.74
CA GLN A 146 -16.28 4.98 -2.19
C GLN A 146 -15.71 3.63 -1.78
N GLU A 147 -14.89 3.07 -2.65
CA GLU A 147 -14.31 1.75 -2.46
C GLU A 147 -13.01 1.58 -3.24
N ILE A 148 -12.21 0.65 -2.81
CA ILE A 148 -11.04 0.17 -3.53
C ILE A 148 -11.16 -1.33 -3.77
N VAL A 149 -10.57 -1.80 -4.87
CA VAL A 149 -10.42 -3.22 -5.14
C VAL A 149 -8.97 -3.60 -4.97
N VAL A 150 -8.74 -4.65 -4.19
CA VAL A 150 -7.41 -5.23 -3.98
C VAL A 150 -7.39 -6.67 -4.47
N GLU A 151 -6.20 -7.14 -4.83
CA GLU A 151 -5.95 -8.54 -5.18
C GLU A 151 -4.76 -9.08 -4.41
N ASN A 152 -4.66 -10.40 -4.29
CA ASN A 152 -3.47 -10.99 -3.68
C ASN A 152 -2.23 -10.68 -4.52
N ALA A 153 -1.19 -10.11 -3.90
CA ALA A 153 0.02 -9.66 -4.59
C ALA A 153 0.90 -10.82 -5.06
N ALA A 154 0.91 -11.94 -4.32
CA ALA A 154 1.71 -13.12 -4.66
C ALA A 154 1.04 -14.00 -5.72
N THR A 155 -0.30 -14.11 -5.66
CA THR A 155 -1.10 -14.95 -6.58
C THR A 155 -2.28 -14.15 -7.12
N PRO A 156 -2.05 -13.21 -8.05
CA PRO A 156 -3.10 -12.33 -8.55
C PRO A 156 -4.10 -13.11 -9.42
N THR A 157 -5.33 -13.24 -8.95
CA THR A 157 -6.43 -13.84 -9.70
C THR A 157 -7.72 -13.11 -9.41
N ALA A 158 -8.68 -13.18 -10.31
CA ALA A 158 -10.00 -12.60 -10.10
C ALA A 158 -10.71 -13.17 -8.86
N ALA A 159 -10.46 -14.45 -8.53
CA ALA A 159 -11.03 -15.11 -7.35
C ALA A 159 -10.49 -14.57 -6.03
N ASN A 160 -9.28 -13.98 -6.03
CA ASN A 160 -8.62 -13.44 -4.83
C ASN A 160 -8.88 -11.95 -4.64
N ARG A 161 -9.74 -11.36 -5.45
CA ARG A 161 -10.09 -9.93 -5.33
C ARG A 161 -11.02 -9.69 -4.15
N LYS A 162 -10.83 -8.56 -3.50
CA LYS A 162 -11.68 -8.07 -2.42
C LYS A 162 -12.00 -6.61 -2.67
N THR A 163 -13.24 -6.23 -2.40
CA THR A 163 -13.68 -4.83 -2.42
C THR A 163 -13.71 -4.31 -0.99
N ILE A 164 -13.03 -3.22 -0.74
CA ILE A 164 -12.99 -2.56 0.55
C ILE A 164 -13.79 -1.27 0.45
N ARG A 165 -14.86 -1.16 1.23
CA ARG A 165 -15.68 0.05 1.36
C ARG A 165 -15.34 0.75 2.66
N ALA A 166 -15.07 2.05 2.60
CA ALA A 166 -14.79 2.83 3.79
C ALA A 166 -15.30 4.26 3.64
N LYS A 167 -15.48 4.95 4.79
CA LYS A 167 -15.83 6.37 4.82
C LYS A 167 -14.61 7.26 4.59
N VAL A 168 -13.43 6.79 5.05
CA VAL A 168 -12.14 7.48 4.93
C VAL A 168 -11.11 6.48 4.45
N PHE A 169 -10.28 6.93 3.51
CA PHE A 169 -9.12 6.21 3.02
C PHE A 169 -7.86 7.01 3.31
N ILE A 170 -6.81 6.34 3.78
CA ILE A 170 -5.53 6.94 4.10
C ILE A 170 -4.47 6.18 3.32
N ASP A 171 -3.74 6.88 2.43
CA ASP A 171 -2.56 6.33 1.76
C ASP A 171 -1.34 6.54 2.65
N CYS A 172 -0.73 5.44 3.06
CA CYS A 172 0.49 5.41 3.86
C CYS A 172 1.62 4.65 3.14
N THR A 173 1.51 4.49 1.82
CA THR A 173 2.58 3.90 1.02
C THR A 173 3.69 4.92 0.76
N TYR A 174 4.84 4.45 0.32
CA TYR A 174 5.93 5.33 -0.12
C TYR A 174 5.70 5.83 -1.55
N GLU A 175 5.03 5.03 -2.37
CA GLU A 175 4.80 5.26 -3.79
C GLU A 175 3.55 6.12 -4.05
N GLY A 176 2.61 6.17 -3.10
CA GLY A 176 1.35 6.91 -3.27
C GLY A 176 0.36 6.24 -4.24
N ASP A 177 0.34 4.92 -4.30
CA ASP A 177 -0.47 4.16 -5.25
C ASP A 177 -1.97 4.47 -5.15
N LEU A 178 -2.50 4.56 -3.93
CA LEU A 178 -3.90 4.90 -3.72
C LEU A 178 -4.19 6.33 -4.16
N MET A 179 -3.30 7.26 -3.86
CA MET A 179 -3.38 8.66 -4.25
C MET A 179 -3.41 8.80 -5.78
N ALA A 180 -2.48 8.13 -6.47
CA ALA A 180 -2.37 8.15 -7.92
C ALA A 180 -3.61 7.55 -8.60
N LEU A 181 -4.06 6.37 -8.15
CA LEU A 181 -5.28 5.71 -8.67
C LEU A 181 -6.55 6.51 -8.34
N ALA A 182 -6.57 7.28 -7.27
CA ALA A 182 -7.67 8.19 -6.95
C ALA A 182 -7.69 9.45 -7.82
N GLY A 183 -6.69 9.66 -8.68
CA GLY A 183 -6.58 10.81 -9.56
C GLY A 183 -6.32 12.13 -8.81
N VAL A 184 -5.63 12.05 -7.67
CA VAL A 184 -5.10 13.21 -6.97
C VAL A 184 -3.90 13.72 -7.78
N ALA A 185 -3.78 15.04 -7.95
CA ALA A 185 -2.61 15.61 -8.61
C ALA A 185 -1.33 15.38 -7.76
N TYR A 186 -0.27 14.96 -8.41
CA TYR A 186 1.03 14.74 -7.76
C TYR A 186 2.16 15.08 -8.73
N SER A 187 3.35 15.29 -8.17
CA SER A 187 4.59 15.48 -8.93
C SER A 187 5.54 14.30 -8.67
N VAL A 188 6.33 13.95 -9.67
CA VAL A 188 7.37 12.94 -9.57
C VAL A 188 8.72 13.60 -9.83
N GLY A 189 9.70 13.31 -8.98
CA GLY A 189 11.02 13.90 -9.05
C GLY A 189 11.08 15.31 -8.48
N ARG A 190 12.09 16.05 -8.89
CA ARG A 190 12.32 17.44 -8.48
C ARG A 190 11.83 18.39 -9.58
N GLU A 191 11.02 19.35 -9.20
CA GLU A 191 10.58 20.40 -10.10
C GLU A 191 11.68 21.45 -10.32
N ALA A 192 11.58 22.17 -11.44
CA ALA A 192 12.53 23.23 -11.76
C ALA A 192 12.47 24.37 -10.73
N ASN A 193 13.61 25.01 -10.44
CA ASN A 193 13.69 26.17 -9.55
C ASN A 193 12.70 27.29 -9.91
N SER A 194 12.42 27.46 -11.21
CA SER A 194 11.53 28.51 -11.72
C SER A 194 10.05 28.28 -11.37
N GLN A 195 9.65 27.04 -11.04
CA GLN A 195 8.24 26.73 -10.80
C GLN A 195 7.69 27.43 -9.54
N TYR A 196 8.52 27.50 -8.49
CA TYR A 196 8.16 28.14 -7.22
C TYR A 196 9.13 29.24 -6.82
N ASN A 197 9.99 29.70 -7.75
CA ASN A 197 11.02 30.71 -7.50
C ASN A 197 11.99 30.28 -6.38
N GLU A 198 12.43 29.04 -6.39
CA GLU A 198 13.39 28.45 -5.46
C GLU A 198 14.81 28.53 -6.02
N THR A 199 15.83 28.37 -5.16
CA THR A 199 17.23 28.50 -5.55
C THR A 199 17.99 27.18 -5.60
N VAL A 200 17.50 26.13 -4.91
CA VAL A 200 18.25 24.87 -4.72
C VAL A 200 17.40 23.62 -4.98
N ASN A 201 16.19 23.75 -5.50
CA ASN A 201 15.31 22.61 -5.71
C ASN A 201 15.56 21.90 -7.03
N GLY A 202 15.67 22.59 -8.13
CA GLY A 202 15.78 22.02 -9.47
C GLY A 202 17.05 21.23 -9.70
N VAL A 203 17.92 21.73 -10.53
CA VAL A 203 19.18 21.07 -10.85
C VAL A 203 20.31 21.77 -10.12
N GLU A 204 20.70 21.21 -9.00
CA GLU A 204 21.94 21.52 -8.32
C GLU A 204 22.77 20.25 -8.17
N LEU A 205 23.88 20.18 -8.90
CA LEU A 205 24.81 19.07 -8.77
C LEU A 205 25.75 19.36 -7.58
N MET A 206 25.59 18.57 -6.54
CA MET A 206 26.51 18.59 -5.39
C MET A 206 27.64 17.64 -5.67
N GLU A 207 28.88 18.13 -5.61
CA GLU A 207 30.08 17.31 -5.82
C GLU A 207 30.09 16.11 -4.87
N GLY A 208 30.20 14.90 -5.44
CA GLY A 208 30.35 13.65 -4.70
C GLY A 208 29.07 13.05 -4.11
N HIS A 209 27.87 13.56 -4.41
CA HIS A 209 26.68 13.12 -3.68
C HIS A 209 25.49 12.60 -4.49
N GLN A 210 25.52 12.56 -5.83
CA GLN A 210 24.31 12.24 -6.55
C GLN A 210 24.48 11.16 -7.60
N PHE A 211 25.17 11.46 -8.69
CA PHE A 211 25.31 10.52 -9.78
C PHE A 211 26.77 10.12 -9.96
N PRO A 212 27.05 8.89 -10.39
CA PRO A 212 28.38 8.52 -10.87
C PRO A 212 28.82 9.45 -12.01
N ASP A 213 30.13 9.63 -12.16
CA ASP A 213 30.71 10.42 -13.23
C ASP A 213 30.18 9.98 -14.61
N GLY A 214 29.81 10.96 -15.43
CA GLY A 214 29.31 10.71 -16.79
C GLY A 214 27.82 10.42 -16.91
N ILE A 215 27.07 10.49 -15.81
CA ILE A 215 25.58 10.41 -15.86
C ILE A 215 25.03 11.82 -15.96
N ASP A 216 24.20 12.04 -16.98
CA ASP A 216 23.45 13.30 -17.13
C ASP A 216 22.27 13.31 -16.16
N PRO A 217 22.15 14.31 -15.28
CA PRO A 217 21.08 14.37 -14.28
C PRO A 217 19.76 14.92 -14.81
N TYR A 218 19.74 15.42 -16.05
CA TYR A 218 18.56 16.07 -16.63
C TYR A 218 17.60 15.07 -17.27
N VAL A 219 16.30 15.34 -17.21
CA VAL A 219 15.25 14.54 -17.87
C VAL A 219 15.47 14.55 -19.39
N VAL A 220 15.85 15.71 -19.93
CA VAL A 220 16.33 15.84 -21.33
C VAL A 220 17.83 16.01 -21.26
N PRO A 221 18.64 15.07 -21.79
CA PRO A 221 20.09 15.14 -21.70
C PRO A 221 20.66 16.47 -22.17
N GLY A 222 21.48 17.11 -21.31
CA GLY A 222 22.11 18.40 -21.57
C GLY A 222 21.19 19.62 -21.39
N ASP A 223 19.93 19.46 -21.05
CA ASP A 223 18.99 20.58 -20.83
C ASP A 223 18.86 20.91 -19.33
N SER A 224 19.60 21.90 -18.88
CA SER A 224 19.55 22.37 -17.48
C SER A 224 18.21 22.98 -17.05
N LYS A 225 17.23 23.03 -17.91
CA LYS A 225 15.88 23.56 -17.63
C LYS A 225 14.84 22.45 -17.46
N SER A 226 15.21 21.21 -17.77
CA SER A 226 14.31 20.07 -17.68
C SER A 226 14.28 19.42 -16.29
#